data_09aef168b252e0ee1b16e9360135785c
#
_entry.id   09aef168b252e0ee1b16e9360135785c
#
_cell.length_a   1.000
_cell.length_b   1.000
_cell.length_c   1.000
_cell.angle_alpha   90.00
_cell.angle_beta   90.00
_cell.angle_gamma   90.00
#
_symmetry.space_group_name_H-M   'P 1'
#
loop_
_entity.id
_entity.type
_entity.pdbx_description
1 polymer ?
#
loop_
_entity_poly.entity_id
_entity_poly.type
_entity_poly.pdbx_seq_one_letter_code
_entity_poly.pdbx_strand_id
1 'polypeptide(L)'
;MTETKTAKRLTGGIIAIIVLAVCLCITTFALVYASVSVENNLFHTGEVKINLNDGEPVIREHEFLFEPGMTVVKDFFIENDSTWDVYYRLYLDNVTGGLADVLTVTIKDGDKTLYSGTANELTKQNVIAADDTLKIGQRRNLTVVFHYPESSGNDTQNLDLTFTLCAEATQTKNNPGRLFEPETTHKE
;
A
#
# COMPACT_ATOMS: atom_id res chain seq x y z
N MET A 1 29.38 33.73 -76.63
CA MET A 1 30.23 33.00 -75.61
C MET A 1 29.76 33.20 -74.14
N THR A 2 28.71 33.98 -73.92
CA THR A 2 28.15 34.28 -72.58
C THR A 2 27.06 33.29 -72.13
N GLU A 3 26.26 32.75 -73.07
CA GLU A 3 25.16 31.84 -72.71
C GLU A 3 25.56 30.50 -72.04
N THR A 4 26.66 29.93 -72.51
CA THR A 4 27.15 28.64 -71.96
C THR A 4 27.68 28.75 -70.51
N LYS A 5 28.18 29.95 -70.14
CA LYS A 5 28.63 30.19 -68.75
C LYS A 5 27.45 30.41 -67.81
N THR A 6 26.35 31.01 -68.26
CA THR A 6 25.15 31.22 -67.48
C THR A 6 24.41 29.90 -67.27
N ALA A 7 24.29 29.06 -68.30
CA ALA A 7 23.68 27.73 -68.19
C ALA A 7 24.43 26.85 -67.25
N LYS A 8 25.77 26.79 -67.26
CA LYS A 8 26.59 26.03 -66.33
C LYS A 8 26.43 26.50 -64.88
N ARG A 9 26.29 27.81 -64.65
CA ARG A 9 26.04 28.37 -63.31
C ARG A 9 24.65 28.04 -62.81
N LEU A 10 23.66 28.06 -63.68
CA LEU A 10 22.28 27.70 -63.35
C LEU A 10 22.16 26.20 -63.00
N THR A 11 22.77 25.36 -63.83
CA THR A 11 22.83 23.90 -63.57
C THR A 11 23.54 23.58 -62.22
N GLY A 12 24.66 24.26 -61.95
CA GLY A 12 25.38 24.11 -60.69
C GLY A 12 24.55 24.54 -59.49
N GLY A 13 23.79 25.63 -59.62
CA GLY A 13 22.85 26.08 -58.56
C GLY A 13 21.70 25.11 -58.28
N ILE A 14 21.14 24.52 -59.33
CA ILE A 14 20.06 23.52 -59.21
C ILE A 14 20.60 22.27 -58.53
N ILE A 15 21.78 21.78 -58.92
CA ILE A 15 22.41 20.62 -58.28
C ILE A 15 22.67 20.90 -56.77
N ALA A 16 23.17 22.08 -56.42
CA ALA A 16 23.41 22.48 -55.06
C ALA A 16 22.12 22.49 -54.21
N ILE A 17 21.02 22.99 -54.77
CA ILE A 17 19.71 22.99 -54.07
C ILE A 17 19.20 21.57 -53.86
N ILE A 18 19.34 20.67 -54.84
CA ILE A 18 18.92 19.27 -54.70
C ILE A 18 19.74 18.58 -53.61
N VAL A 19 21.05 18.76 -53.58
CA VAL A 19 21.94 18.16 -52.55
C VAL A 19 21.56 18.70 -51.16
N LEU A 20 21.30 20.00 -51.04
CA LEU A 20 20.91 20.61 -49.78
C LEU A 20 19.56 20.06 -49.29
N ALA A 21 18.60 19.87 -50.17
CA ALA A 21 17.29 19.31 -49.85
C ALA A 21 17.41 17.85 -49.39
N VAL A 22 18.24 17.05 -50.05
CA VAL A 22 18.50 15.65 -49.65
C VAL A 22 19.19 15.60 -48.28
N CYS A 23 20.20 16.43 -48.04
CA CYS A 23 20.84 16.54 -46.73
C CYS A 23 19.85 16.94 -45.62
N LEU A 24 18.94 17.90 -45.89
CA LEU A 24 17.93 18.32 -44.96
C LEU A 24 16.95 17.17 -44.61
N CYS A 25 16.52 16.40 -45.62
CA CYS A 25 15.68 15.22 -45.39
C CYS A 25 16.39 14.17 -44.54
N ILE A 26 17.66 13.87 -44.81
CA ILE A 26 18.44 12.88 -44.08
C ILE A 26 18.60 13.34 -42.62
N THR A 27 18.92 14.61 -42.36
CA THR A 27 19.07 15.14 -41.00
C THR A 27 17.75 15.14 -40.23
N THR A 28 16.62 15.45 -40.92
CA THR A 28 15.28 15.43 -40.32
C THR A 28 14.89 13.98 -39.95
N PHE A 29 15.16 13.00 -40.85
CA PHE A 29 14.92 11.58 -40.54
C PHE A 29 15.80 11.10 -39.38
N ALA A 30 17.08 11.47 -39.37
CA ALA A 30 17.98 11.09 -38.26
C ALA A 30 17.52 11.66 -36.91
N LEU A 31 17.00 12.92 -36.89
CA LEU A 31 16.46 13.55 -35.68
C LEU A 31 15.18 12.85 -35.21
N VAL A 32 14.27 12.49 -36.14
CA VAL A 32 13.05 11.74 -35.82
C VAL A 32 13.39 10.33 -35.29
N TYR A 33 14.36 9.64 -35.90
CA TYR A 33 14.82 8.33 -35.42
C TYR A 33 15.52 8.41 -34.07
N ALA A 34 16.28 9.46 -33.80
CA ALA A 34 16.93 9.67 -32.50
C ALA A 34 15.93 10.04 -31.40
N SER A 35 14.77 10.61 -31.71
CA SER A 35 13.71 10.93 -30.75
C SER A 35 12.77 9.76 -30.44
N VAL A 36 12.81 8.68 -31.22
CA VAL A 36 11.91 7.49 -31.05
C VAL A 36 12.56 6.37 -30.25
N SER A 37 13.82 6.45 -29.90
CA SER A 37 14.56 5.35 -29.27
C SER A 37 14.73 5.50 -27.77
N VAL A 38 13.65 5.80 -27.03
CA VAL A 38 13.57 5.59 -25.57
C VAL A 38 12.35 4.73 -25.26
N GLU A 39 12.13 3.70 -26.06
CA GLU A 39 11.20 2.63 -25.74
C GLU A 39 11.92 1.64 -24.83
N ASN A 40 11.39 1.50 -23.65
CA ASN A 40 11.63 0.58 -22.54
C ASN A 40 12.16 1.22 -21.25
N ASN A 41 11.82 2.48 -20.99
CA ASN A 41 11.81 2.93 -19.60
C ASN A 41 10.51 2.41 -18.96
N LEU A 42 10.50 1.12 -18.61
CA LEU A 42 9.49 0.55 -17.76
C LEU A 42 9.78 1.03 -16.34
N PHE A 43 9.11 2.11 -15.93
CA PHE A 43 9.05 2.46 -14.52
C PHE A 43 8.13 1.45 -13.86
N HIS A 44 8.72 0.47 -13.19
CA HIS A 44 7.98 -0.26 -12.18
C HIS A 44 7.75 0.68 -11.01
N THR A 45 6.54 1.16 -10.87
CA THR A 45 6.07 1.68 -9.59
C THR A 45 6.13 0.50 -8.62
N GLY A 46 6.87 0.64 -7.53
CA GLY A 46 6.92 -0.41 -6.51
C GLY A 46 5.50 -0.69 -6.00
N GLU A 47 5.19 -1.95 -5.80
CA GLU A 47 3.92 -2.40 -5.24
C GLU A 47 4.01 -2.38 -3.72
N VAL A 48 3.01 -1.79 -3.06
CA VAL A 48 2.79 -1.94 -1.61
C VAL A 48 1.78 -3.06 -1.41
N LYS A 49 2.24 -4.15 -0.79
CA LYS A 49 1.44 -5.32 -0.50
C LYS A 49 1.76 -5.85 0.89
N ILE A 50 0.73 -6.13 1.66
CA ILE A 50 0.88 -6.66 3.01
C ILE A 50 0.09 -7.95 3.15
N ASN A 51 0.66 -8.93 3.84
CA ASN A 51 -0.02 -10.16 4.21
C ASN A 51 -0.39 -10.10 5.69
N LEU A 52 -1.66 -10.26 5.99
CA LEU A 52 -2.18 -10.35 7.35
C LEU A 52 -2.71 -11.77 7.56
N ASN A 53 -2.00 -12.56 8.35
CA ASN A 53 -2.38 -13.90 8.81
C ASN A 53 -2.84 -14.86 7.69
N ASP A 54 -2.25 -14.74 6.48
CA ASP A 54 -2.62 -15.50 5.26
C ASP A 54 -4.11 -15.39 4.89
N GLY A 55 -4.77 -14.32 5.33
CA GLY A 55 -6.21 -14.11 5.15
C GLY A 55 -7.09 -14.95 6.10
N GLU A 56 -6.48 -15.71 7.03
CA GLU A 56 -7.22 -16.51 7.98
C GLU A 56 -7.68 -15.67 9.19
N PRO A 57 -8.90 -15.87 9.68
CA PRO A 57 -9.40 -15.16 10.84
C PRO A 57 -8.59 -15.54 12.09
N VAL A 58 -8.32 -14.53 12.94
CA VAL A 58 -7.62 -14.73 14.21
C VAL A 58 -8.48 -15.51 15.21
N ILE A 59 -9.79 -15.30 15.17
CA ILE A 59 -10.79 -16.06 15.94
C ILE A 59 -11.87 -16.53 14.97
N ARG A 60 -12.25 -17.80 15.05
CA ARG A 60 -13.33 -18.38 14.25
C ARG A 60 -14.65 -18.29 15.01
N GLU A 61 -15.72 -18.18 14.25
CA GLU A 61 -17.09 -18.22 14.77
C GLU A 61 -17.31 -19.46 15.63
N HIS A 62 -17.95 -19.28 16.79
CA HIS A 62 -18.23 -20.32 17.79
C HIS A 62 -17.01 -21.05 18.38
N GLU A 63 -15.79 -20.50 18.22
CA GLU A 63 -14.60 -21.09 18.81
C GLU A 63 -14.61 -21.03 20.35
N PHE A 64 -15.27 -20.01 20.91
CA PHE A 64 -15.36 -19.80 22.36
C PHE A 64 -16.75 -19.35 22.78
N LEU A 65 -17.16 -19.83 23.98
CA LEU A 65 -18.19 -19.17 24.77
C LEU A 65 -17.47 -18.23 25.74
N PHE A 66 -17.62 -16.93 25.53
CA PHE A 66 -17.00 -15.92 26.38
C PHE A 66 -17.82 -15.74 27.66
N GLU A 67 -17.19 -15.91 28.81
CA GLU A 67 -17.79 -15.67 30.13
C GLU A 67 -17.00 -14.56 30.86
N PRO A 68 -17.64 -13.78 31.74
CA PRO A 68 -16.93 -12.80 32.57
C PRO A 68 -15.74 -13.40 33.30
N GLY A 69 -14.61 -12.70 33.26
CA GLY A 69 -13.31 -13.17 33.78
C GLY A 69 -12.46 -13.96 32.77
N MET A 70 -13.01 -14.40 31.64
CA MET A 70 -12.22 -15.14 30.64
C MET A 70 -11.25 -14.25 29.90
N THR A 71 -10.12 -14.88 29.54
CA THR A 71 -9.10 -14.28 28.67
C THR A 71 -8.76 -15.28 27.57
N VAL A 72 -8.80 -14.80 26.33
CA VAL A 72 -8.41 -15.56 25.14
C VAL A 72 -7.21 -14.89 24.50
N VAL A 73 -6.17 -15.69 24.24
CA VAL A 73 -4.92 -15.25 23.62
C VAL A 73 -4.79 -15.92 22.25
N LYS A 74 -4.54 -15.14 21.21
CA LYS A 74 -4.34 -15.62 19.85
C LYS A 74 -3.11 -14.96 19.23
N ASP A 75 -2.33 -15.78 18.54
CA ASP A 75 -1.21 -15.30 17.76
C ASP A 75 -1.64 -15.09 16.31
N PHE A 76 -1.09 -14.07 15.69
CA PHE A 76 -1.24 -13.78 14.28
C PHE A 76 0.03 -13.10 13.77
N PHE A 77 0.12 -12.86 12.50
CA PHE A 77 1.29 -12.19 11.93
C PHE A 77 0.93 -11.15 10.88
N ILE A 78 1.85 -10.25 10.66
CA ILE A 78 1.86 -9.31 9.55
C ILE A 78 3.18 -9.47 8.80
N GLU A 79 3.13 -9.51 7.46
CA GLU A 79 4.30 -9.69 6.61
C GLU A 79 4.31 -8.66 5.48
N ASN A 80 5.47 -8.15 5.19
CA ASN A 80 5.65 -7.18 4.12
C ASN A 80 6.02 -7.89 2.81
N ASP A 81 5.03 -8.10 1.95
CA ASP A 81 5.19 -8.65 0.59
C ASP A 81 5.44 -7.56 -0.46
N SER A 82 5.70 -6.32 -0.01
CA SER A 82 5.95 -5.19 -0.88
C SER A 82 7.37 -5.21 -1.46
N THR A 83 7.58 -4.39 -2.47
CA THR A 83 8.92 -4.11 -3.04
C THR A 83 9.69 -3.03 -2.26
N TRP A 84 9.10 -2.47 -1.20
CA TRP A 84 9.65 -1.40 -0.35
C TRP A 84 9.49 -1.72 1.13
N ASP A 85 10.35 -1.12 1.98
CA ASP A 85 10.07 -1.05 3.41
C ASP A 85 8.81 -0.22 3.64
N VAL A 86 7.95 -0.66 4.58
CA VAL A 86 6.66 -0.03 4.82
C VAL A 86 6.48 0.37 6.28
N TYR A 87 5.67 1.41 6.50
CA TYR A 87 4.91 1.59 7.74
C TYR A 87 3.62 0.80 7.64
N TYR A 88 3.12 0.27 8.73
CA TYR A 88 1.83 -0.41 8.78
C TYR A 88 0.97 0.10 9.92
N ARG A 89 -0.33 -0.12 9.82
CA ARG A 89 -1.29 0.11 10.89
C ARG A 89 -2.29 -1.03 10.94
N LEU A 90 -2.79 -1.31 12.15
CA LEU A 90 -3.78 -2.34 12.44
C LEU A 90 -5.01 -1.68 13.05
N TYR A 91 -6.18 -2.10 12.64
CA TYR A 91 -7.46 -1.62 13.19
C TYR A 91 -8.55 -2.68 13.01
N LEU A 92 -9.67 -2.50 13.69
CA LEU A 92 -10.86 -3.30 13.52
C LEU A 92 -11.87 -2.53 12.65
N ASP A 93 -12.47 -3.24 11.71
CA ASP A 93 -13.56 -2.74 10.86
C ASP A 93 -14.80 -3.61 11.04
N ASN A 94 -15.96 -3.10 10.64
CA ASN A 94 -17.25 -3.78 10.76
C ASN A 94 -17.52 -4.31 12.17
N VAL A 95 -17.10 -3.56 13.19
CA VAL A 95 -17.29 -3.94 14.59
C VAL A 95 -18.77 -3.84 14.94
N THR A 96 -19.35 -4.97 15.33
CA THR A 96 -20.77 -5.06 15.75
C THR A 96 -20.92 -5.99 16.95
N GLY A 97 -22.04 -5.84 17.66
CA GLY A 97 -22.34 -6.64 18.84
C GLY A 97 -22.07 -5.92 20.16
N GLY A 98 -22.81 -6.31 21.20
CA GLY A 98 -22.78 -5.63 22.48
C GLY A 98 -21.50 -5.83 23.29
N LEU A 99 -20.66 -6.83 22.96
CA LEU A 99 -19.36 -7.01 23.61
C LEU A 99 -18.29 -6.04 23.09
N ALA A 100 -18.57 -5.27 22.03
CA ALA A 100 -17.62 -4.35 21.45
C ALA A 100 -17.13 -3.25 22.40
N ASP A 101 -17.99 -2.81 23.31
CA ASP A 101 -17.69 -1.81 24.35
C ASP A 101 -17.26 -2.44 25.71
N VAL A 102 -17.35 -3.76 25.81
CA VAL A 102 -17.12 -4.50 27.06
C VAL A 102 -15.76 -5.20 27.05
N LEU A 103 -15.44 -5.88 25.95
CA LEU A 103 -14.19 -6.64 25.85
C LEU A 103 -13.00 -5.69 25.74
N THR A 104 -11.99 -5.94 26.60
CA THR A 104 -10.69 -5.32 26.43
C THR A 104 -9.89 -6.10 25.38
N VAL A 105 -9.46 -5.40 24.34
CA VAL A 105 -8.59 -5.91 23.30
C VAL A 105 -7.19 -5.35 23.51
N THR A 106 -6.20 -6.23 23.62
CA THR A 106 -4.79 -5.84 23.76
C THR A 106 -3.98 -6.48 22.63
N ILE A 107 -3.25 -5.70 21.85
CA ILE A 107 -2.33 -6.19 20.81
C ILE A 107 -0.90 -5.96 21.27
N LYS A 108 -0.06 -7.01 21.15
CA LYS A 108 1.32 -7.01 21.60
C LYS A 108 2.29 -7.45 20.49
N ASP A 109 3.49 -6.88 20.52
CA ASP A 109 4.67 -7.31 19.80
C ASP A 109 5.69 -7.78 20.86
N GLY A 110 5.73 -9.09 21.12
CA GLY A 110 6.44 -9.63 22.29
C GLY A 110 5.93 -9.00 23.60
N ASP A 111 6.82 -8.37 24.35
CA ASP A 111 6.48 -7.69 25.60
C ASP A 111 5.92 -6.27 25.40
N LYS A 112 6.04 -5.71 24.21
CA LYS A 112 5.57 -4.37 23.89
C LYS A 112 4.07 -4.37 23.63
N THR A 113 3.29 -3.64 24.42
CA THR A 113 1.89 -3.39 24.14
C THR A 113 1.78 -2.31 23.06
N LEU A 114 1.16 -2.69 21.92
CA LEU A 114 0.88 -1.75 20.81
C LEU A 114 -0.45 -1.05 21.05
N TYR A 115 -1.45 -1.77 21.53
CA TYR A 115 -2.79 -1.27 21.80
C TYR A 115 -3.38 -1.92 23.06
N SER A 116 -4.19 -1.19 23.80
CA SER A 116 -5.04 -1.71 24.85
C SER A 116 -6.26 -0.78 25.02
N GLY A 117 -7.44 -1.30 24.79
CA GLY A 117 -8.71 -0.58 24.82
C GLY A 117 -9.86 -1.48 24.43
N THR A 118 -11.04 -0.94 24.16
CA THR A 118 -12.18 -1.72 23.67
C THR A 118 -12.10 -2.00 22.17
N ALA A 119 -12.89 -2.95 21.68
CA ALA A 119 -12.95 -3.24 20.24
C ALA A 119 -13.49 -2.04 19.44
N ASN A 120 -14.43 -1.28 19.98
CA ASN A 120 -14.99 -0.09 19.34
C ASN A 120 -13.98 1.08 19.24
N GLU A 121 -12.97 1.11 20.10
CA GLU A 121 -11.95 2.18 20.08
C GLU A 121 -10.82 1.92 19.09
N LEU A 122 -10.59 0.66 18.68
CA LEU A 122 -9.54 0.30 17.72
C LEU A 122 -10.03 0.47 16.27
N THR A 123 -10.34 1.70 15.90
CA THR A 123 -10.84 2.06 14.58
C THR A 123 -9.74 2.58 13.66
N LYS A 124 -10.05 2.79 12.38
CA LYS A 124 -9.14 3.41 11.41
C LYS A 124 -8.68 4.81 11.82
N GLN A 125 -9.45 5.56 12.59
CA GLN A 125 -9.14 6.89 13.11
C GLN A 125 -8.26 6.83 14.38
N ASN A 126 -8.34 5.74 15.13
CA ASN A 126 -7.57 5.49 16.35
C ASN A 126 -6.70 4.24 16.16
N VAL A 127 -5.80 4.29 15.20
CA VAL A 127 -5.01 3.14 14.76
C VAL A 127 -3.73 2.99 15.56
N ILE A 128 -3.28 1.74 15.65
CA ILE A 128 -1.94 1.42 16.09
C ILE A 128 -0.98 1.76 14.94
N ALA A 129 -0.15 2.77 15.14
CA ALA A 129 1.00 2.98 14.29
C ALA A 129 2.18 2.19 14.87
N ALA A 130 2.83 1.37 14.05
CA ALA A 130 4.12 0.83 14.44
C ALA A 130 5.14 1.97 14.49
N ASP A 131 5.92 2.05 15.56
CA ASP A 131 6.99 3.04 15.69
C ASP A 131 8.17 2.76 14.77
N ASP A 132 8.30 1.51 14.33
CA ASP A 132 9.34 1.01 13.45
C ASP A 132 8.78 0.57 12.09
N THR A 133 9.69 0.35 11.16
CA THR A 133 9.36 -0.11 9.81
C THR A 133 9.28 -1.62 9.75
N LEU A 134 8.47 -2.12 8.83
CA LEU A 134 8.47 -3.52 8.42
C LEU A 134 9.27 -3.63 7.12
N LYS A 135 10.43 -4.28 7.17
CA LYS A 135 11.33 -4.40 6.01
C LYS A 135 10.76 -5.36 4.96
N ILE A 136 11.23 -5.23 3.72
CA ILE A 136 10.90 -6.16 2.63
C ILE A 136 11.07 -7.60 3.10
N GLY A 137 10.02 -8.43 2.92
CA GLY A 137 10.01 -9.85 3.30
C GLY A 137 10.04 -10.11 4.81
N GLN A 138 9.92 -9.07 5.63
CA GLN A 138 9.88 -9.24 7.08
C GLN A 138 8.49 -9.64 7.53
N ARG A 139 8.44 -10.75 8.29
CA ARG A 139 7.28 -11.18 9.07
C ARG A 139 7.43 -10.74 10.51
N ARG A 140 6.36 -10.21 11.09
CA ARG A 140 6.26 -9.86 12.50
C ARG A 140 5.12 -10.64 13.13
N ASN A 141 5.45 -11.44 14.15
CA ASN A 141 4.46 -12.18 14.93
C ASN A 141 3.92 -11.28 16.03
N LEU A 142 2.62 -11.24 16.13
CA LEU A 142 1.87 -10.43 17.08
C LEU A 142 0.93 -11.31 17.88
N THR A 143 0.55 -10.84 19.05
CA THR A 143 -0.42 -11.53 19.92
C THR A 143 -1.58 -10.59 20.19
N VAL A 144 -2.81 -11.06 20.03
CA VAL A 144 -4.00 -10.37 20.50
C VAL A 144 -4.58 -11.09 21.71
N VAL A 145 -4.93 -10.31 22.71
CA VAL A 145 -5.56 -10.76 23.95
C VAL A 145 -6.93 -10.14 24.04
N PHE A 146 -7.97 -10.96 24.15
CA PHE A 146 -9.32 -10.55 24.44
C PHE A 146 -9.62 -10.90 25.90
N HIS A 147 -9.99 -9.90 26.68
CA HIS A 147 -10.32 -10.08 28.10
C HIS A 147 -11.74 -9.58 28.37
N TYR A 148 -12.55 -10.46 28.95
CA TYR A 148 -13.90 -10.12 29.40
C TYR A 148 -13.84 -9.78 30.90
N PRO A 149 -14.04 -8.50 31.32
CA PRO A 149 -13.90 -8.12 32.71
C PRO A 149 -14.88 -8.86 33.62
N GLU A 150 -14.42 -9.33 34.79
CA GLU A 150 -15.28 -9.96 35.79
C GLU A 150 -16.39 -9.04 36.33
N SER A 151 -16.15 -7.72 36.31
CA SER A 151 -17.10 -6.71 36.77
C SER A 151 -18.29 -6.50 35.84
N SER A 152 -18.31 -7.17 34.68
CA SER A 152 -19.41 -7.10 33.73
C SER A 152 -20.65 -7.74 34.33
N GLY A 153 -21.75 -6.97 34.38
CA GLY A 153 -23.01 -7.41 35.00
C GLY A 153 -23.81 -8.40 34.17
N ASN A 154 -24.96 -8.82 34.68
CA ASN A 154 -25.87 -9.74 33.97
C ASN A 154 -26.44 -9.17 32.68
N ASP A 155 -26.41 -7.86 32.51
CA ASP A 155 -26.83 -7.11 31.31
C ASP A 155 -25.92 -7.34 30.09
N THR A 156 -24.73 -7.90 30.32
CA THR A 156 -23.78 -8.27 29.25
C THR A 156 -23.87 -9.75 28.84
N GLN A 157 -24.81 -10.52 29.40
CA GLN A 157 -25.05 -11.92 29.02
C GLN A 157 -25.73 -12.00 27.64
N ASN A 158 -25.35 -13.04 26.86
CA ASN A 158 -25.84 -13.29 25.50
C ASN A 158 -25.52 -12.18 24.47
N LEU A 159 -24.47 -11.40 24.75
CA LEU A 159 -23.93 -10.46 23.79
C LEU A 159 -22.89 -11.15 22.89
N ASP A 160 -22.75 -10.66 21.68
CA ASP A 160 -21.76 -11.13 20.71
C ASP A 160 -20.79 -10.00 20.33
N LEU A 161 -19.73 -10.35 19.64
CA LEU A 161 -18.79 -9.45 18.98
C LEU A 161 -18.41 -10.03 17.61
N THR A 162 -18.65 -9.25 16.58
CA THR A 162 -18.14 -9.53 15.24
C THR A 162 -17.26 -8.38 14.78
N PHE A 163 -16.14 -8.70 14.15
CA PHE A 163 -15.20 -7.71 13.61
C PHE A 163 -14.37 -8.27 12.46
N THR A 164 -13.79 -7.39 11.69
CA THR A 164 -12.75 -7.69 10.72
C THR A 164 -11.44 -7.07 11.19
N LEU A 165 -10.38 -7.88 11.38
CA LEU A 165 -9.05 -7.36 11.63
C LEU A 165 -8.45 -6.90 10.31
N CYS A 166 -8.08 -5.61 10.24
CA CYS A 166 -7.55 -4.96 9.05
C CYS A 166 -6.11 -4.51 9.26
N ALA A 167 -5.34 -4.55 8.19
CA ALA A 167 -4.00 -3.97 8.12
C ALA A 167 -3.89 -3.09 6.88
N GLU A 168 -3.28 -1.92 7.03
CA GLU A 168 -2.89 -1.07 5.92
C GLU A 168 -1.39 -0.81 5.98
N ALA A 169 -0.77 -0.63 4.81
CA ALA A 169 0.64 -0.30 4.71
C ALA A 169 0.87 0.89 3.78
N THR A 170 1.91 1.64 4.05
CA THR A 170 2.40 2.72 3.19
C THR A 170 3.92 2.67 3.10
N GLN A 171 4.48 3.06 1.96
CA GLN A 171 5.93 3.07 1.77
C GLN A 171 6.62 4.03 2.75
N THR A 172 7.83 3.67 3.17
CA THR A 172 8.66 4.57 4.00
C THR A 172 9.37 5.63 3.18
N LYS A 173 9.69 5.31 1.90
CA LYS A 173 10.42 6.18 0.99
C LYS A 173 9.59 7.40 0.61
N ASN A 174 10.14 8.59 0.80
CA ASN A 174 9.48 9.87 0.58
C ASN A 174 8.20 10.10 1.41
N ASN A 175 8.05 9.35 2.50
CA ASN A 175 6.91 9.44 3.42
C ASN A 175 7.35 9.64 4.89
N PRO A 176 8.09 10.72 5.22
CA PRO A 176 8.57 10.96 6.59
C PRO A 176 7.42 11.21 7.58
N GLY A 177 6.27 11.64 7.08
CA GLY A 177 5.07 11.88 7.88
C GLY A 177 4.22 10.64 8.16
N ARG A 178 4.63 9.47 7.67
CA ARG A 178 3.87 8.21 7.78
C ARG A 178 2.41 8.36 7.33
N LEU A 179 2.19 9.06 6.22
CA LEU A 179 0.87 9.28 5.67
C LEU A 179 0.39 8.00 4.98
N PHE A 180 -0.80 7.55 5.34
CA PHE A 180 -1.54 6.51 4.64
C PHE A 180 -2.47 7.18 3.64
N GLU A 181 -2.60 6.61 2.43
CA GLU A 181 -3.47 7.20 1.41
C GLU A 181 -4.91 7.28 1.90
N PRO A 182 -5.63 8.40 1.62
CA PRO A 182 -7.06 8.45 1.84
C PRO A 182 -7.76 7.42 0.94
N GLU A 183 -8.83 6.80 1.42
CA GLU A 183 -9.64 5.90 0.60
C GLU A 183 -10.04 6.60 -0.70
N THR A 184 -9.52 6.08 -1.83
CA THR A 184 -10.10 6.39 -3.13
C THR A 184 -11.44 5.67 -3.19
N THR A 185 -12.52 6.40 -2.94
CA THR A 185 -13.88 5.92 -3.25
C THR A 185 -13.93 5.66 -4.75
N HIS A 186 -13.73 4.41 -5.15
CA HIS A 186 -14.16 3.96 -6.47
C HIS A 186 -15.67 4.12 -6.51
N LYS A 187 -16.13 5.23 -7.11
CA LYS A 187 -17.52 5.31 -7.57
C LYS A 187 -17.63 4.33 -8.74
N GLU A 188 -18.37 3.23 -8.51
CA GLU A 188 -18.92 2.44 -9.60
C GLU A 188 -19.89 3.28 -10.45
#